data_78296bfd2d2141a929a6bd71ce5087c6
#
_entry.id   78296bfd2d2141a929a6bd71ce5087c6
#
_cell.length_a   1.000
_cell.length_b   1.000
_cell.length_c   1.000
_cell.angle_alpha   90.00
_cell.angle_beta   90.00
_cell.angle_gamma   90.00
#
_symmetry.space_group_name_H-M   'P 1'
#
loop_
_entity.id
_entity.type
_entity.pdbx_description
1 polymer ?
#
loop_
_entity_poly.entity_id
_entity_poly.type
_entity_poly.pdbx_seq_one_letter_code
_entity_poly.pdbx_strand_id
1 'polypeptide(L)'
;MTKTRLGKGIPVMTITVRAAWDPEAKVWYVEHSDLQGLHLEADSPLELYDRLPGAIDDLLEGSGEREVTFEFVAPGRVKIAT
;
A
#
# COMPACT_ATOMS: atom_id res chain seq x y z
N MET A 1 0.54 15.46 -26.45
CA MET A 1 0.36 15.01 -26.14
C MET A 1 0.11 14.39 -25.62
N THR A 2 0.27 14.53 -25.44
CA THR A 2 0.10 13.98 -24.99
C THR A 2 -0.21 13.20 -24.55
N LYS A 3 -0.36 13.22 -24.38
CA LYS A 3 -0.62 12.51 -23.95
C LYS A 3 -0.90 11.63 -24.12
N THR A 4 -0.79 11.60 -24.65
CA THR A 4 -1.17 10.81 -24.72
C THR A 4 -1.04 9.87 -24.48
N ARG A 5 -0.56 9.81 -24.32
CA ARG A 5 -0.45 8.81 -23.91
C ARG A 5 -1.35 8.12 -23.41
N LEU A 6 -1.95 8.44 -23.39
CA LEU A 6 -2.85 7.98 -22.82
C LEU A 6 -3.49 6.91 -23.37
N GLY A 7 -4.26 6.73 -23.97
CA GLY A 7 -5.06 5.76 -24.41
C GLY A 7 -4.42 4.51 -24.68
N LYS A 8 -3.39 4.41 -25.35
CA LYS A 8 -2.71 3.20 -25.52
C LYS A 8 -1.60 3.18 -24.62
N GLY A 9 -1.72 3.90 -23.58
CA GLY A 9 -0.65 3.98 -22.66
C GLY A 9 -0.59 2.82 -21.73
N ILE A 10 0.14 3.03 -20.66
CA ILE A 10 0.38 2.04 -19.62
C ILE A 10 -0.90 1.85 -18.82
N PRO A 11 -1.29 0.60 -18.57
CA PRO A 11 -2.47 0.38 -17.72
C PRO A 11 -2.29 0.96 -16.33
N VAL A 12 -3.37 1.48 -15.78
CA VAL A 12 -3.37 2.05 -14.44
C VAL A 12 -4.17 1.14 -13.52
N MET A 13 -3.56 0.79 -12.40
CA MET A 13 -4.20 -0.02 -11.38
C MET A 13 -4.30 0.80 -10.11
N THR A 14 -5.48 0.82 -9.51
CA THR A 14 -5.68 1.51 -8.24
C THR A 14 -6.04 0.49 -7.19
N ILE A 15 -5.33 0.51 -6.07
CA ILE A 15 -5.59 -0.43 -4.98
C ILE A 15 -5.76 0.34 -3.68
N THR A 16 -6.45 -0.29 -2.75
CA THR A 16 -6.62 0.23 -1.41
C THR A 16 -5.88 -0.67 -0.44
N VAL A 17 -5.11 -0.06 0.45
CA VAL A 17 -4.35 -0.78 1.46
C VAL A 17 -4.78 -0.27 2.82
N ARG A 18 -5.22 -1.18 3.69
CA ARG A 18 -5.63 -0.82 5.03
C ARG A 18 -4.67 -1.41 6.03
N ALA A 19 -4.12 -0.56 6.88
CA ALA A 19 -3.20 -0.97 7.92
C ALA A 19 -3.92 -1.13 9.24
N ALA A 20 -3.36 -1.95 10.12
CA ALA A 20 -3.89 -2.13 11.46
C ALA A 20 -2.74 -2.32 12.42
N TRP A 21 -3.02 -2.07 13.68
CA TRP A 21 -2.04 -2.26 14.74
C TRP A 21 -2.24 -3.61 15.41
N ASP A 22 -1.16 -4.36 15.54
CA ASP A 22 -1.16 -5.64 16.24
C ASP A 22 -0.56 -5.43 17.63
N PRO A 23 -1.37 -5.43 18.69
CA PRO A 23 -0.85 -5.15 20.03
C PRO A 23 0.03 -6.25 20.58
N GLU A 24 -0.09 -7.46 20.09
CA GLU A 24 0.76 -8.56 20.56
C GLU A 24 2.14 -8.48 19.94
N ALA A 25 2.19 -8.32 18.63
CA ALA A 25 3.48 -8.23 17.94
C ALA A 25 4.04 -6.82 18.02
N LYS A 26 3.19 -5.83 18.35
CA LYS A 26 3.59 -4.43 18.48
C LYS A 26 4.12 -3.90 17.17
N VAL A 27 3.40 -4.19 16.10
CA VAL A 27 3.73 -3.70 14.77
C VAL A 27 2.47 -3.26 14.06
N TRP A 28 2.66 -2.41 13.07
CA TRP A 28 1.61 -2.09 12.11
C TRP A 28 1.76 -3.06 10.95
N TYR A 29 0.64 -3.50 10.42
CA TYR A 29 0.70 -4.48 9.33
C TYR A 29 -0.42 -4.21 8.34
N VAL A 30 -0.30 -4.79 7.15
CA VAL A 30 -1.34 -4.68 6.13
C VAL A 30 -2.43 -5.67 6.49
N GLU A 31 -3.57 -5.13 6.95
CA GLU A 31 -4.69 -5.94 7.35
C GLU A 31 -5.50 -6.38 6.14
N HIS A 32 -5.64 -5.48 5.17
CA HIS A 32 -6.43 -5.75 3.98
C HIS A 32 -5.84 -5.01 2.80
N SER A 33 -5.86 -5.65 1.66
CA SER A 33 -5.40 -5.03 0.42
C SER A 33 -6.13 -5.67 -0.75
N ASP A 34 -6.43 -4.85 -1.73
CA ASP A 34 -7.00 -5.37 -2.98
C ASP A 34 -6.00 -6.25 -3.72
N LEU A 35 -4.73 -6.06 -3.43
CA LEU A 35 -3.67 -6.86 -4.07
C LEU A 35 -3.34 -8.03 -3.17
N GLN A 36 -3.63 -9.24 -3.67
CA GLN A 36 -3.37 -10.45 -2.89
C GLN A 36 -1.89 -10.66 -2.70
N GLY A 37 -1.54 -11.20 -1.55
CA GLY A 37 -0.15 -11.50 -1.26
C GLY A 37 0.65 -10.36 -0.68
N LEU A 38 0.01 -9.21 -0.48
CA LEU A 38 0.72 -8.06 0.08
C LEU A 38 0.80 -8.20 1.59
N HIS A 39 1.98 -8.57 2.08
CA HIS A 39 2.25 -8.72 3.50
C HIS A 39 3.40 -7.82 3.88
N LEU A 40 3.20 -7.04 4.94
CA LEU A 40 4.19 -6.05 5.31
C LEU A 40 3.99 -5.68 6.76
N GLU A 41 5.07 -5.45 7.49
CA GLU A 41 5.01 -5.01 8.86
C GLU A 41 6.01 -3.89 9.07
N ALA A 42 5.70 -2.99 9.99
CA ALA A 42 6.57 -1.87 10.29
C ALA A 42 6.25 -1.31 11.66
N ASP A 43 7.15 -0.50 12.18
CA ASP A 43 6.98 0.07 13.51
C ASP A 43 5.98 1.22 13.54
N SER A 44 5.70 1.80 12.41
CA SER A 44 4.79 2.93 12.32
C SER A 44 4.02 2.89 11.01
N PRO A 45 2.86 3.57 10.96
CA PRO A 45 2.13 3.67 9.70
C PRO A 45 2.94 4.35 8.60
N LEU A 46 3.72 5.35 8.95
CA LEU A 46 4.52 6.05 7.95
C LEU A 46 5.57 5.13 7.35
N GLU A 47 6.23 4.33 8.18
CA GLU A 47 7.21 3.39 7.67
C GLU A 47 6.56 2.34 6.79
N LEU A 48 5.37 1.89 7.18
CA LEU A 48 4.62 0.94 6.38
C LEU A 48 4.31 1.54 5.01
N TYR A 49 3.85 2.78 5.01
CA TYR A 49 3.55 3.49 3.78
C TYR A 49 4.79 3.58 2.88
N ASP A 50 5.93 3.90 3.47
CA ASP A 50 7.15 4.07 2.71
C ASP A 50 7.63 2.77 2.07
N ARG A 51 7.26 1.63 2.65
CA ARG A 51 7.67 0.33 2.13
C ARG A 51 6.73 -0.22 1.07
N LEU A 52 5.53 0.36 0.95
CA LEU A 52 4.53 -0.18 0.04
C LEU A 52 4.97 -0.18 -1.42
N PRO A 53 5.57 0.87 -1.95
CA PRO A 53 5.93 0.85 -3.37
C PRO A 53 6.84 -0.33 -3.72
N GLY A 54 7.84 -0.61 -2.89
CA GLY A 54 8.73 -1.73 -3.15
C GLY A 54 8.03 -3.06 -3.08
N ALA A 55 7.17 -3.24 -2.08
CA ALA A 55 6.44 -4.49 -1.92
C ALA A 55 5.47 -4.72 -3.07
N ILE A 56 4.81 -3.66 -3.52
CA ILE A 56 3.88 -3.78 -4.64
C ILE A 56 4.63 -4.12 -5.91
N ASP A 57 5.78 -3.47 -6.10
CA ASP A 57 6.60 -3.72 -7.27
C ASP A 57 7.05 -5.19 -7.30
N ASP A 58 7.45 -5.73 -6.16
CA ASP A 58 7.87 -7.13 -6.09
C ASP A 58 6.74 -8.08 -6.46
N LEU A 59 5.53 -7.80 -5.99
CA LEU A 59 4.40 -8.67 -6.27
C LEU A 59 4.00 -8.62 -7.74
N LEU A 60 4.21 -7.49 -8.39
CA LEU A 60 3.80 -7.33 -9.77
C LEU A 60 4.94 -7.55 -10.75
N GLU A 61 6.07 -7.97 -10.26
CA GLU A 61 7.23 -8.20 -11.10
C GLU A 61 6.91 -9.22 -12.17
N GLY A 62 7.28 -8.92 -13.40
CA GLY A 62 7.01 -9.82 -14.50
C GLY A 62 5.62 -9.71 -15.09
N SER A 63 4.77 -8.88 -14.52
CA SER A 63 3.40 -8.73 -15.00
C SER A 63 3.27 -7.72 -16.13
N GLY A 64 4.38 -7.16 -16.58
CA GLY A 64 4.35 -6.14 -17.59
C GLY A 64 4.34 -4.76 -16.95
N GLU A 65 4.50 -3.76 -17.78
CA GLU A 65 4.59 -2.38 -17.32
C GLU A 65 3.20 -1.86 -16.97
N ARG A 66 3.08 -1.19 -15.83
CA ARG A 66 1.82 -0.61 -15.40
C ARG A 66 2.11 0.45 -14.37
N GLU A 67 1.14 1.33 -14.21
CA GLU A 67 1.20 2.36 -13.19
C GLU A 67 0.25 1.97 -12.07
N VAL A 68 0.73 2.03 -10.82
CA VAL A 68 -0.08 1.66 -9.67
C VAL A 68 -0.25 2.87 -8.78
N THR A 69 -1.50 3.18 -8.47
CA THR A 69 -1.85 4.20 -7.52
C THR A 69 -2.46 3.49 -6.31
N PHE A 70 -2.08 3.86 -5.12
CA PHE A 70 -2.67 3.21 -3.96
C PHE A 70 -3.16 4.23 -2.95
N GLU A 71 -4.25 3.88 -2.28
CA GLU A 71 -4.78 4.62 -1.16
C GLU A 71 -4.43 3.88 0.11
N PHE A 72 -3.89 4.60 1.06
CA PHE A 72 -3.43 4.00 2.30
C PHE A 72 -4.29 4.52 3.45
N VAL A 73 -4.88 3.59 4.20
CA VAL A 73 -5.73 3.93 5.33
C VAL A 73 -5.13 3.32 6.58
N ALA A 74 -4.82 4.15 7.55
CA ALA A 74 -4.32 3.69 8.83
C ALA A 74 -5.15 4.38 9.91
N PRO A 75 -5.94 3.61 10.69
CA PRO A 75 -6.76 4.23 11.72
C PRO A 75 -5.89 4.88 12.78
N GLY A 76 -6.30 6.06 13.18
CA GLY A 76 -5.58 6.77 14.22
C GLY A 76 -5.95 6.24 15.58
N ARG A 77 -5.06 6.44 16.54
CA ARG A 77 -5.29 6.08 17.92
C ARG A 77 -4.86 7.23 18.80
N VAL A 78 -5.70 7.56 19.74
CA VAL A 78 -5.38 8.60 20.71
C VAL A 78 -5.66 8.03 22.09
N LYS A 79 -4.65 8.07 22.94
CA LYS A 79 -4.83 7.67 24.31
C LYS A 79 -4.90 8.93 25.14
N ILE A 80 -6.04 9.12 25.81
CA ILE A 80 -6.24 10.30 26.59
C ILE A 80 -6.19 9.90 28.07
N ALA A 81 -5.26 10.52 28.77
CA ALA A 81 -5.10 10.29 30.19
C ALA A 81 -5.71 11.46 30.93
N THR A 82 -6.57 11.19 31.89
CA THR A 82 -7.21 12.22 32.67
C THR A 82 -6.95 12.05 34.14
#